data_73c23db88e1783bbab3f9557536f742f
#
_entry.id   73c23db88e1783bbab3f9557536f742f
#
_cell.length_a   1.000
_cell.length_b   1.000
_cell.length_c   1.000
_cell.angle_alpha   90.00
_cell.angle_beta   90.00
_cell.angle_gamma   90.00
#
_symmetry.space_group_name_H-M   'P 1'
#
loop_
_entity.id
_entity.type
_entity.pdbx_description
1 polymer ?
#
loop_
_entity_poly.entity_id
_entity_poly.type
_entity_poly.pdbx_seq_one_letter_code
_entity_poly.pdbx_strand_id
1 'polypeptide(L)'
;MKAIIFAIAISCLGVTAVYAQKITADKVPASVQTNFKKQFAQANKVEWEMEEADYEVGFKNNGTEFSAKYNKEGSWLSTEQEIKKTELPAAVKQAVEKEFPKAELDEVEKVTYPDNKTDYEMEVELGKQKFEVLYSAEGKLLKKEEMKKEGKD
;
A
#
# COMPACT_ATOMS: atom_id res chain seq x y z
N MET A 1 -2.09 12.58 -15.05
CA MET A 1 -2.35 11.19 -14.63
C MET A 1 -1.05 10.71 -14.00
N LYS A 2 -0.96 10.72 -12.67
CA LYS A 2 0.20 10.16 -11.95
C LYS A 2 0.04 8.64 -11.94
N ALA A 3 1.05 7.92 -12.38
CA ALA A 3 1.09 6.47 -12.23
C ALA A 3 1.31 6.17 -10.75
N ILE A 4 0.38 5.45 -10.14
CA ILE A 4 0.53 4.97 -8.77
C ILE A 4 1.52 3.81 -8.85
N ILE A 5 2.70 4.01 -8.29
CA ILE A 5 3.69 2.96 -8.11
C ILE A 5 3.55 2.49 -6.68
N PHE A 6 2.83 1.39 -6.49
CA PHE A 6 2.78 0.71 -5.21
C PHE A 6 4.06 -0.13 -5.06
N ALA A 7 4.87 0.19 -4.10
CA ALA A 7 6.01 -0.62 -3.70
C ALA A 7 5.89 -0.92 -2.21
N ILE A 8 5.29 -2.06 -1.88
CA ILE A 8 5.34 -2.58 -0.51
C ILE A 8 6.42 -3.64 -0.47
N ALA A 9 7.51 -3.33 0.19
CA ALA A 9 8.57 -4.27 0.47
C ALA A 9 8.58 -4.64 1.96
N ILE A 10 8.19 -5.87 2.27
CA ILE A 10 8.53 -6.48 3.56
C ILE A 10 9.89 -7.14 3.37
N SER A 11 10.96 -6.56 3.91
CA SER A 11 12.30 -7.13 3.83
C SER A 11 12.90 -7.40 5.19
N CYS A 12 13.29 -8.66 5.40
CA CYS A 12 14.44 -9.02 6.23
C CYS A 12 15.66 -9.22 5.33
N LEU A 13 16.70 -8.36 5.53
CA LEU A 13 18.10 -8.58 5.15
C LEU A 13 18.41 -9.10 3.74
N GLY A 14 18.63 -8.17 2.85
CA GLY A 14 19.21 -8.39 1.53
C GLY A 14 18.61 -7.41 0.55
N VAL A 15 19.36 -6.37 0.15
CA VAL A 15 18.89 -5.36 -0.81
C VAL A 15 18.72 -6.01 -2.19
N THR A 16 17.59 -6.65 -2.40
CA THR A 16 17.05 -6.89 -3.73
C THR A 16 15.88 -5.93 -3.88
N ALA A 17 15.97 -5.00 -4.80
CA ALA A 17 14.81 -4.20 -5.19
C ALA A 17 13.74 -5.19 -5.67
N VAL A 18 12.67 -5.34 -4.90
CA VAL A 18 11.52 -6.13 -5.32
C VAL A 18 10.75 -5.25 -6.28
N TYR A 19 10.76 -5.60 -7.55
CA TYR A 19 9.96 -4.92 -8.56
C TYR A 19 8.60 -5.59 -8.63
N ALA A 20 7.56 -4.87 -8.29
CA ALA A 20 6.20 -5.28 -8.63
C ALA A 20 6.10 -5.40 -10.15
N GLN A 21 5.74 -6.57 -10.65
CA GLN A 21 5.62 -6.84 -12.07
C GLN A 21 4.17 -6.78 -12.49
N LYS A 22 3.81 -5.83 -13.35
CA LYS A 22 2.47 -5.80 -13.98
C LYS A 22 2.22 -7.10 -14.72
N ILE A 23 1.07 -7.70 -14.44
CA ILE A 23 0.62 -8.94 -15.07
C ILE A 23 -0.80 -8.78 -15.62
N THR A 24 -1.12 -9.58 -16.61
CA THR A 24 -2.49 -9.64 -17.16
C THR A 24 -3.35 -10.58 -16.31
N ALA A 25 -4.66 -10.34 -16.30
CA ALA A 25 -5.59 -11.11 -15.46
C ALA A 25 -5.56 -12.64 -15.73
N ASP A 26 -5.21 -13.06 -16.93
CA ASP A 26 -5.05 -14.49 -17.28
C ASP A 26 -3.86 -15.16 -16.56
N LYS A 27 -2.91 -14.39 -16.04
CA LYS A 27 -1.79 -14.87 -15.23
C LYS A 27 -2.14 -15.00 -13.73
N VAL A 28 -3.25 -14.42 -13.30
CA VAL A 28 -3.71 -14.46 -11.91
C VAL A 28 -4.47 -15.75 -11.63
N PRO A 29 -4.17 -16.50 -10.57
CA PRO A 29 -4.90 -17.72 -10.24
C PRO A 29 -6.41 -17.50 -10.13
N ALA A 30 -7.20 -18.47 -10.57
CA ALA A 30 -8.67 -18.37 -10.55
C ALA A 30 -9.23 -18.19 -9.14
N SER A 31 -8.58 -18.76 -8.12
CA SER A 31 -8.92 -18.56 -6.70
C SER A 31 -8.80 -17.10 -6.27
N VAL A 32 -7.69 -16.45 -6.64
CA VAL A 32 -7.44 -15.02 -6.35
C VAL A 32 -8.50 -14.15 -7.03
N GLN A 33 -8.71 -14.34 -8.36
CA GLN A 33 -9.71 -13.56 -9.10
C GLN A 33 -11.13 -13.74 -8.54
N THR A 34 -11.49 -14.97 -8.15
CA THR A 34 -12.81 -15.28 -7.60
C THR A 34 -13.02 -14.58 -6.26
N ASN A 35 -12.02 -14.64 -5.38
CA ASN A 35 -12.10 -14.02 -4.07
C ASN A 35 -12.12 -12.48 -4.17
N PHE A 36 -11.31 -11.91 -5.04
CA PHE A 36 -11.36 -10.48 -5.35
C PHE A 36 -12.75 -10.03 -5.83
N LYS A 37 -13.30 -10.70 -6.85
CA LYS A 37 -14.64 -10.36 -7.39
C LYS A 37 -15.75 -10.51 -6.35
N LYS A 38 -15.63 -11.50 -5.46
CA LYS A 38 -16.59 -11.70 -4.36
C LYS A 38 -16.52 -10.57 -3.33
N GLN A 39 -15.32 -10.12 -3.00
CA GLN A 39 -15.08 -9.09 -1.99
C GLN A 39 -15.36 -7.68 -2.52
N PHE A 40 -15.01 -7.42 -3.79
CA PHE A 40 -15.10 -6.12 -4.44
C PHE A 40 -15.91 -6.18 -5.75
N ALA A 41 -17.18 -6.55 -5.64
CA ALA A 41 -18.05 -6.76 -6.81
C ALA A 41 -18.25 -5.51 -7.70
N GLN A 42 -18.03 -4.30 -7.16
CA GLN A 42 -18.20 -3.02 -7.88
C GLN A 42 -16.85 -2.42 -8.31
N ALA A 43 -15.75 -3.16 -8.14
CA ALA A 43 -14.43 -2.71 -8.55
C ALA A 43 -14.36 -2.43 -10.05
N ASN A 44 -13.72 -1.33 -10.40
CA ASN A 44 -13.41 -0.96 -11.79
C ASN A 44 -11.96 -0.46 -11.89
N LYS A 45 -11.46 -0.28 -13.13
CA LYS A 45 -10.07 0.08 -13.41
C LYS A 45 -9.07 -0.86 -12.74
N VAL A 46 -9.33 -2.16 -12.86
CA VAL A 46 -8.58 -3.22 -12.19
C VAL A 46 -7.24 -3.44 -12.90
N GLU A 47 -6.15 -3.32 -12.16
CA GLU A 47 -4.79 -3.62 -12.60
C GLU A 47 -4.16 -4.64 -11.65
N TRP A 48 -3.46 -5.64 -12.21
CA TRP A 48 -2.84 -6.71 -11.45
C TRP A 48 -1.32 -6.59 -11.49
N GLU A 49 -0.71 -6.82 -10.34
CA GLU A 49 0.74 -6.91 -10.19
C GLU A 49 1.09 -8.16 -9.40
N MET A 50 2.29 -8.66 -9.63
CA MET A 50 2.87 -9.75 -8.84
C MET A 50 4.06 -9.19 -8.09
N GLU A 51 4.03 -9.30 -6.79
CA GLU A 51 5.10 -8.89 -5.89
C GLU A 51 5.57 -10.11 -5.09
N GLU A 52 6.83 -10.50 -5.30
CA GLU A 52 7.39 -11.74 -4.74
C GLU A 52 6.56 -12.97 -5.12
N ALA A 53 5.76 -13.49 -4.21
CA ALA A 53 4.89 -14.66 -4.40
C ALA A 53 3.40 -14.34 -4.27
N ASP A 54 3.06 -13.07 -4.04
CA ASP A 54 1.70 -12.59 -3.80
C ASP A 54 1.16 -11.81 -5.00
N TYR A 55 -0.15 -11.68 -5.07
CA TYR A 55 -0.87 -10.96 -6.11
C TYR A 55 -1.48 -9.71 -5.50
N GLU A 56 -1.13 -8.57 -6.06
CA GLU A 56 -1.72 -7.30 -5.72
C GLU A 56 -2.67 -6.83 -6.83
N VAL A 57 -3.77 -6.25 -6.44
CA VAL A 57 -4.76 -5.68 -7.35
C VAL A 57 -5.08 -4.26 -6.96
N GLY A 58 -4.69 -3.32 -7.83
CA GLY A 58 -5.12 -1.92 -7.75
C GLY A 58 -6.48 -1.75 -8.45
N PHE A 59 -7.39 -1.00 -7.85
CA PHE A 59 -8.73 -0.77 -8.40
C PHE A 59 -9.39 0.48 -7.84
N LYS A 60 -10.47 0.93 -8.51
CA LYS A 60 -11.38 1.95 -7.93
C LYS A 60 -12.67 1.31 -7.50
N ASN A 61 -13.15 1.73 -6.32
CA ASN A 61 -14.46 1.36 -5.81
C ASN A 61 -15.19 2.64 -5.35
N ASN A 62 -16.33 2.95 -5.97
CA ASN A 62 -17.09 4.19 -5.72
C ASN A 62 -16.24 5.48 -5.84
N GLY A 63 -15.27 5.49 -6.74
CA GLY A 63 -14.40 6.65 -7.00
C GLY A 63 -13.16 6.76 -6.12
N THR A 64 -13.08 6.00 -5.02
CA THR A 64 -11.89 5.89 -4.16
C THR A 64 -10.92 4.84 -4.70
N GLU A 65 -9.64 5.08 -4.56
CA GLU A 65 -8.58 4.15 -4.91
C GLU A 65 -8.35 3.15 -3.78
N PHE A 66 -8.12 1.91 -4.17
CA PHE A 66 -7.84 0.78 -3.29
C PHE A 66 -6.77 -0.09 -3.90
N SER A 67 -6.00 -0.77 -3.06
CA SER A 67 -5.33 -2.00 -3.42
C SER A 67 -5.75 -3.16 -2.52
N ALA A 68 -5.59 -4.40 -2.99
CA ALA A 68 -5.80 -5.58 -2.16
C ALA A 68 -4.77 -6.64 -2.51
N LYS A 69 -4.20 -7.26 -1.48
CA LYS A 69 -3.17 -8.29 -1.61
C LYS A 69 -3.72 -9.67 -1.27
N TYR A 70 -3.37 -10.64 -2.08
CA TYR A 70 -3.76 -12.06 -1.95
C TYR A 70 -2.55 -12.95 -2.12
N ASN A 71 -2.47 -14.02 -1.35
CA ASN A 71 -1.50 -15.06 -1.63
C ASN A 71 -1.93 -15.93 -2.84
N LYS A 72 -1.05 -16.80 -3.31
CA LYS A 72 -1.30 -17.68 -4.47
C LYS A 72 -2.46 -18.66 -4.29
N GLU A 73 -2.81 -18.99 -3.07
CA GLU A 73 -3.96 -19.82 -2.72
C GLU A 73 -5.28 -19.05 -2.78
N GLY A 74 -5.21 -17.71 -2.88
CA GLY A 74 -6.36 -16.81 -2.93
C GLY A 74 -6.79 -16.28 -1.56
N SER A 75 -6.03 -16.53 -0.50
CA SER A 75 -6.31 -15.93 0.82
C SER A 75 -6.02 -14.44 0.78
N TRP A 76 -6.96 -13.64 1.23
CA TRP A 76 -6.78 -12.20 1.39
C TRP A 76 -5.79 -11.90 2.51
N LEU A 77 -4.84 -11.01 2.23
CA LEU A 77 -3.77 -10.61 3.17
C LEU A 77 -3.98 -9.21 3.72
N SER A 78 -4.33 -8.24 2.86
CA SER A 78 -4.60 -6.86 3.25
C SER A 78 -5.46 -6.16 2.20
N THR A 79 -6.03 -5.03 2.60
CA THR A 79 -6.61 -4.02 1.72
C THR A 79 -6.13 -2.66 2.16
N GLU A 80 -5.65 -1.88 1.22
CA GLU A 80 -5.29 -0.48 1.38
C GLU A 80 -6.36 0.38 0.75
N GLN A 81 -6.69 1.46 1.42
CA GLN A 81 -7.67 2.43 0.97
C GLN A 81 -7.08 3.82 1.06
N GLU A 82 -7.04 4.54 -0.06
CA GLU A 82 -6.69 5.95 -0.04
C GLU A 82 -7.67 6.73 0.87
N ILE A 83 -7.11 7.50 1.80
CA ILE A 83 -7.86 8.36 2.71
C ILE A 83 -7.29 9.78 2.70
N LYS A 84 -8.06 10.73 3.19
CA LYS A 84 -7.56 12.10 3.38
C LYS A 84 -6.66 12.18 4.60
N LYS A 85 -5.64 13.03 4.57
CA LYS A 85 -4.76 13.33 5.73
C LYS A 85 -5.56 13.71 6.99
N THR A 86 -6.73 14.32 6.82
CA THR A 86 -7.64 14.69 7.92
C THR A 86 -8.27 13.48 8.62
N GLU A 87 -8.35 12.33 7.95
CA GLU A 87 -8.95 11.10 8.46
C GLU A 87 -7.99 10.25 9.28
N LEU A 88 -6.68 10.57 9.27
CA LEU A 88 -5.71 9.92 10.13
C LEU A 88 -6.09 10.07 11.61
N PRO A 89 -5.92 9.02 12.45
CA PRO A 89 -6.06 9.11 13.90
C PRO A 89 -5.13 10.16 14.50
N ALA A 90 -5.57 10.81 15.57
CA ALA A 90 -4.78 11.82 16.26
C ALA A 90 -3.42 11.28 16.74
N ALA A 91 -3.38 10.04 17.21
CA ALA A 91 -2.15 9.38 17.66
C ALA A 91 -1.14 9.22 16.51
N VAL A 92 -1.60 8.84 15.31
CA VAL A 92 -0.75 8.73 14.11
C VAL A 92 -0.23 10.10 13.69
N LYS A 93 -1.11 11.12 13.61
CA LYS A 93 -0.70 12.49 13.28
C LYS A 93 0.40 13.00 14.21
N GLN A 94 0.22 12.84 15.53
CA GLN A 94 1.20 13.28 16.53
C GLN A 94 2.53 12.51 16.41
N ALA A 95 2.47 11.20 16.14
CA ALA A 95 3.66 10.38 15.97
C ALA A 95 4.46 10.81 14.73
N VAL A 96 3.78 11.03 13.60
CA VAL A 96 4.41 11.50 12.36
C VAL A 96 5.02 12.88 12.54
N GLU A 97 4.30 13.83 13.13
CA GLU A 97 4.81 15.20 13.36
C GLU A 97 6.04 15.21 14.29
N LYS A 98 6.06 14.31 15.28
CA LYS A 98 7.21 14.16 16.19
C LYS A 98 8.43 13.56 15.50
N GLU A 99 8.23 12.52 14.67
CA GLU A 99 9.32 11.81 13.97
C GLU A 99 9.84 12.61 12.77
N PHE A 100 8.92 13.28 12.06
CA PHE A 100 9.20 14.03 10.84
C PHE A 100 8.67 15.47 10.91
N PRO A 101 9.28 16.33 11.75
CA PRO A 101 8.80 17.69 11.92
C PRO A 101 8.86 18.48 10.61
N LYS A 102 7.73 19.11 10.24
CA LYS A 102 7.56 19.91 9.01
C LYS A 102 7.58 19.09 7.71
N ALA A 103 7.44 17.78 7.76
CA ALA A 103 7.32 16.97 6.57
C ALA A 103 5.95 17.19 5.89
N GLU A 104 5.93 17.01 4.58
CA GLU A 104 4.69 16.88 3.82
C GLU A 104 4.31 15.41 3.76
N LEU A 105 3.01 15.14 3.90
CA LEU A 105 2.48 13.79 3.74
C LEU A 105 1.88 13.65 2.35
N ASP A 106 2.07 12.52 1.74
CA ASP A 106 1.46 12.16 0.46
C ASP A 106 0.95 10.72 0.52
N GLU A 107 0.07 10.35 -0.39
CA GLU A 107 -0.43 8.97 -0.56
C GLU A 107 -0.79 8.29 0.77
N VAL A 108 -1.71 8.93 1.53
CA VAL A 108 -2.10 8.43 2.85
C VAL A 108 -3.14 7.33 2.69
N GLU A 109 -2.85 6.17 3.25
CA GLU A 109 -3.66 4.97 3.13
C GLU A 109 -3.99 4.35 4.48
N LYS A 110 -5.18 3.76 4.54
CA LYS A 110 -5.63 2.91 5.63
C LYS A 110 -5.47 1.47 5.23
N VAL A 111 -4.65 0.72 5.95
CA VAL A 111 -4.38 -0.71 5.73
C VAL A 111 -5.25 -1.53 6.67
N THR A 112 -6.02 -2.47 6.12
CA THR A 112 -6.89 -3.37 6.89
C THR A 112 -6.48 -4.82 6.64
N TYR A 113 -6.43 -5.64 7.70
CA TYR A 113 -5.99 -7.03 7.70
C TYR A 113 -7.15 -8.00 8.04
N PRO A 114 -6.98 -9.32 7.80
CA PRO A 114 -8.02 -10.34 8.08
C PRO A 114 -8.51 -10.40 9.53
N ASP A 115 -7.68 -10.02 10.49
CA ASP A 115 -8.00 -9.94 11.91
C ASP A 115 -8.71 -8.63 12.32
N ASN A 116 -9.09 -7.80 11.34
CA ASN A 116 -9.64 -6.44 11.48
C ASN A 116 -8.67 -5.43 12.13
N LYS A 117 -7.39 -5.77 12.25
CA LYS A 117 -6.37 -4.79 12.60
C LYS A 117 -6.30 -3.72 11.51
N THR A 118 -5.99 -2.51 11.92
CA THR A 118 -5.84 -1.37 11.03
C THR A 118 -4.54 -0.66 11.33
N ASP A 119 -3.74 -0.45 10.29
CA ASP A 119 -2.54 0.37 10.28
C ASP A 119 -2.71 1.51 9.27
N TYR A 120 -1.76 2.44 9.23
CA TYR A 120 -1.78 3.60 8.34
C TYR A 120 -0.44 3.73 7.65
N GLU A 121 -0.46 3.67 6.33
CA GLU A 121 0.70 3.85 5.47
C GLU A 121 0.67 5.24 4.84
N MET A 122 1.82 5.84 4.64
CA MET A 122 1.92 7.13 3.97
C MET A 122 3.33 7.38 3.46
N GLU A 123 3.39 8.19 2.42
CA GLU A 123 4.64 8.79 1.98
C GLU A 123 4.91 10.08 2.77
N VAL A 124 6.13 10.22 3.23
CA VAL A 124 6.61 11.37 4.01
C VAL A 124 7.73 12.05 3.25
N GLU A 125 7.51 13.30 2.82
CA GLU A 125 8.54 14.11 2.19
C GLU A 125 9.18 15.05 3.20
N LEU A 126 10.49 14.91 3.42
CA LEU A 126 11.29 15.78 4.27
C LEU A 126 12.47 16.37 3.49
N GLY A 127 12.28 17.57 2.96
CA GLY A 127 13.25 18.23 2.09
C GLY A 127 13.48 17.47 0.78
N LYS A 128 14.63 16.79 0.66
CA LYS A 128 14.97 15.98 -0.54
C LYS A 128 14.77 14.49 -0.34
N GLN A 129 14.44 14.07 0.86
CA GLN A 129 14.23 12.66 1.21
C GLN A 129 12.73 12.36 1.17
N LYS A 130 12.42 11.16 0.72
CA LYS A 130 11.06 10.61 0.71
C LYS A 130 11.09 9.26 1.41
N PHE A 131 10.17 9.06 2.33
CA PHE A 131 10.06 7.83 3.11
C PHE A 131 8.67 7.24 2.93
N GLU A 132 8.60 5.94 2.84
CA GLU A 132 7.39 5.17 3.08
C GLU A 132 7.37 4.75 4.54
N VAL A 133 6.28 5.02 5.24
CA VAL A 133 6.15 4.72 6.67
C VAL A 133 4.82 4.06 6.97
N LEU A 134 4.85 3.07 7.87
CA LEU A 134 3.67 2.36 8.37
C LEU A 134 3.56 2.59 9.88
N TYR A 135 2.40 3.05 10.32
CA TYR A 135 2.07 3.26 11.74
C TYR A 135 0.89 2.42 12.17
N SER A 136 0.92 1.87 13.39
CA SER A 136 -0.29 1.33 13.99
C SER A 136 -1.30 2.44 14.30
N ALA A 137 -2.57 2.07 14.50
CA ALA A 137 -3.63 3.03 14.87
C ALA A 137 -3.33 3.81 16.16
N GLU A 138 -2.49 3.27 17.06
CA GLU A 138 -2.03 3.91 18.29
C GLU A 138 -0.82 4.84 18.08
N GLY A 139 -0.33 4.98 16.84
CA GLY A 139 0.80 5.85 16.49
C GLY A 139 2.17 5.22 16.73
N LYS A 140 2.28 3.89 16.83
CA LYS A 140 3.57 3.21 16.87
C LYS A 140 4.12 3.06 15.45
N LEU A 141 5.34 3.53 15.20
CA LEU A 141 6.05 3.28 13.94
C LEU A 141 6.34 1.78 13.81
N LEU A 142 5.86 1.17 12.74
CA LEU A 142 6.00 -0.26 12.44
C LEU A 142 7.05 -0.50 11.36
N LYS A 143 7.09 0.38 10.34
CA LYS A 143 8.00 0.30 9.21
C LYS A 143 8.42 1.70 8.79
N LYS A 144 9.66 1.84 8.32
CA LYS A 144 10.20 3.06 7.70
C LYS A 144 11.21 2.66 6.65
N GLU A 145 10.97 3.06 5.42
CA GLU A 145 11.88 2.82 4.30
C GLU A 145 12.14 4.14 3.57
N GLU A 146 13.40 4.39 3.20
CA GLU A 146 13.76 5.54 2.37
C GLU A 146 13.54 5.17 0.90
N MET A 147 12.70 5.92 0.23
CA MET A 147 12.41 5.73 -1.19
C MET A 147 13.58 6.27 -2.01
N LYS A 148 14.17 5.43 -2.84
CA LYS A 148 15.21 5.85 -3.78
C LYS A 148 14.58 6.73 -4.85
N LYS A 149 15.20 7.88 -5.14
CA LYS A 149 14.83 8.65 -6.33
C LYS A 149 15.05 7.77 -7.55
N GLU A 150 14.01 7.58 -8.35
CA GLU A 150 14.20 7.05 -9.70
C GLU A 150 15.17 7.98 -10.45
N GLY A 151 16.36 7.47 -10.73
CA GLY A 151 17.31 8.18 -11.56
C GLY A 151 16.68 8.39 -12.94
N LYS A 152 16.48 9.64 -13.31
CA LYS A 152 16.26 9.99 -14.71
C LYS A 152 17.63 9.83 -15.39
N ASP A 153 17.83 8.70 -16.03
CA ASP A 153 18.84 8.58 -17.11
C ASP A 153 18.30 9.18 -18.41
#